data_478b1a7f8de97885d9e38c37bdd44004
#
_entry.id   478b1a7f8de97885d9e38c37bdd44004
#
_cell.length_a   1.000
_cell.length_b   1.000
_cell.length_c   1.000
_cell.angle_alpha   90.00
_cell.angle_beta   90.00
_cell.angle_gamma   90.00
#
_symmetry.space_group_name_H-M   'P 1'
#
loop_
_entity.id
_entity.type
_entity.pdbx_description
1 polymer ?
#
loop_
_entity_poly.entity_id
_entity_poly.type
_entity_poly.pdbx_seq_one_letter_code
_entity_poly.pdbx_strand_id
1 'polypeptide(L)'
;MAKKYVMALDAGTTSNRAIIFDENSKIVGVAQKEFTQYFPKPGWVEHDADEIWSTMCEVMKGALEKSGLEASDIAAIGITNQRETAVVWDKNTGRPVYNAIVWQSRQTADIANDLKAKGLTEEFKQKTGLTIDAYFSGTKITWILKNVEGTRARAEAGDLIFGTIDTWLIWKLTGGKAHVTDYSNASRTLMYNIKELKWDDALLGYLGVPK
;
A
#
# COMPACT_ATOMS: atom_id res chain seq x y z
N MET A 1 -11.85 30.20 11.30
CA MET A 1 -12.63 29.33 12.21
C MET A 1 -11.80 28.09 12.54
N ALA A 2 -11.97 27.52 13.74
CA ALA A 2 -11.26 26.26 14.08
C ALA A 2 -11.77 25.12 13.17
N LYS A 3 -10.85 24.33 12.62
CA LYS A 3 -11.17 23.12 11.84
C LYS A 3 -11.85 22.10 12.76
N LYS A 4 -13.04 21.64 12.41
CA LYS A 4 -13.88 20.84 13.32
C LYS A 4 -14.14 19.41 12.84
N TYR A 5 -13.70 19.06 11.62
CA TYR A 5 -14.04 17.79 11.01
C TYR A 5 -12.81 16.93 10.76
N VAL A 6 -12.99 15.63 10.80
CA VAL A 6 -11.97 14.65 10.44
C VAL A 6 -12.49 13.82 9.26
N MET A 7 -11.65 13.59 8.25
CA MET A 7 -11.96 12.72 7.14
C MET A 7 -11.25 11.37 7.30
N ALA A 8 -12.00 10.27 7.28
CA ALA A 8 -11.47 8.92 7.21
C ALA A 8 -11.50 8.43 5.76
N LEU A 9 -10.36 7.97 5.25
CA LEU A 9 -10.21 7.33 3.95
C LEU A 9 -10.07 5.83 4.14
N ASP A 10 -10.97 5.06 3.54
CA ASP A 10 -10.97 3.60 3.54
C ASP A 10 -10.68 3.11 2.12
N ALA A 11 -9.41 2.76 1.89
CA ALA A 11 -8.96 2.17 0.63
C ALA A 11 -9.13 0.65 0.68
N GLY A 12 -10.35 0.18 0.50
CA GLY A 12 -10.71 -1.24 0.55
C GLY A 12 -10.21 -2.03 -0.66
N THR A 13 -10.48 -3.32 -0.67
CA THR A 13 -10.03 -4.19 -1.77
C THR A 13 -10.79 -3.95 -3.07
N THR A 14 -12.07 -3.58 -2.99
CA THR A 14 -12.94 -3.44 -4.17
C THR A 14 -13.42 -2.02 -4.40
N SER A 15 -13.26 -1.14 -3.41
CA SER A 15 -13.76 0.22 -3.46
C SER A 15 -13.00 1.14 -2.52
N ASN A 16 -13.00 2.43 -2.85
CA ASN A 16 -12.57 3.50 -1.98
C ASN A 16 -13.78 4.16 -1.33
N ARG A 17 -13.61 4.62 -0.08
CA ARG A 17 -14.62 5.35 0.66
C ARG A 17 -14.00 6.52 1.41
N ALA A 18 -14.70 7.67 1.43
CA ALA A 18 -14.39 8.79 2.30
C ALA A 18 -15.57 9.05 3.23
N ILE A 19 -15.30 9.21 4.52
CA ILE A 19 -16.29 9.48 5.57
C ILE A 19 -15.83 10.72 6.34
N ILE A 20 -16.71 11.69 6.52
CA ILE A 20 -16.42 12.90 7.31
C ILE A 20 -17.20 12.82 8.63
N PHE A 21 -16.47 13.02 9.72
CA PHE A 21 -16.98 13.03 11.08
C PHE A 21 -16.88 14.45 11.68
N ASP A 22 -17.91 14.84 12.45
CA ASP A 22 -17.86 16.03 13.29
C ASP A 22 -17.16 15.76 14.64
N GLU A 23 -17.09 16.77 15.50
CA GLU A 23 -16.48 16.70 16.83
C GLU A 23 -17.19 15.74 17.79
N ASN A 24 -18.44 15.35 17.49
CA ASN A 24 -19.24 14.41 18.27
C ASN A 24 -19.21 12.99 17.68
N SER A 25 -18.28 12.71 16.73
CA SER A 25 -18.17 11.46 16.00
C SER A 25 -19.39 11.11 15.14
N LYS A 26 -20.23 12.11 14.81
CA LYS A 26 -21.37 11.94 13.90
C LYS A 26 -20.88 12.02 12.46
N ILE A 27 -21.34 11.09 11.63
CA ILE A 27 -21.07 11.11 10.19
C ILE A 27 -21.90 12.24 9.56
N VAL A 28 -21.20 13.14 8.85
CA VAL A 28 -21.79 14.30 8.16
C VAL A 28 -21.70 14.19 6.63
N GLY A 29 -20.81 13.37 6.11
CA GLY A 29 -20.67 13.13 4.68
C GLY A 29 -20.06 11.76 4.39
N VAL A 30 -20.56 11.07 3.35
CA VAL A 30 -20.02 9.77 2.90
C VAL A 30 -20.07 9.70 1.38
N ALA A 31 -18.96 9.28 0.77
CA ALA A 31 -18.94 8.86 -0.62
C ALA A 31 -18.15 7.57 -0.77
N GLN A 32 -18.56 6.73 -1.72
CA GLN A 32 -17.90 5.46 -2.05
C GLN A 32 -17.91 5.27 -3.55
N LYS A 33 -16.83 4.67 -4.08
CA LYS A 33 -16.71 4.29 -5.49
C LYS A 33 -15.91 3.00 -5.62
N GLU A 34 -16.38 2.09 -6.43
CA GLU A 34 -15.67 0.89 -6.84
C GLU A 34 -14.60 1.24 -7.89
N PHE A 35 -13.57 0.38 -8.00
CA PHE A 35 -12.54 0.45 -9.03
C PHE A 35 -12.29 -0.93 -9.64
N THR A 36 -11.62 -0.95 -10.80
CA THR A 36 -11.43 -2.15 -11.60
C THR A 36 -10.56 -3.19 -10.92
N GLN A 37 -11.00 -4.44 -10.95
CA GLN A 37 -10.24 -5.61 -10.51
C GLN A 37 -9.67 -6.30 -11.75
N TYR A 38 -8.34 -6.51 -11.81
CA TYR A 38 -7.69 -7.17 -12.92
C TYR A 38 -7.29 -8.60 -12.54
N PHE A 39 -7.59 -9.54 -13.42
CA PHE A 39 -7.28 -10.97 -13.26
C PHE A 39 -6.47 -11.47 -14.47
N PRO A 40 -5.17 -11.07 -14.63
CA PRO A 40 -4.40 -11.36 -15.84
C PRO A 40 -4.20 -12.83 -16.13
N LYS A 41 -4.13 -13.67 -15.07
CA LYS A 41 -4.00 -15.14 -15.13
C LYS A 41 -4.78 -15.77 -13.98
N PRO A 42 -5.09 -17.08 -14.04
CA PRO A 42 -5.71 -17.78 -12.92
C PRO A 42 -4.94 -17.58 -11.60
N GLY A 43 -5.64 -17.11 -10.58
CA GLY A 43 -5.07 -16.83 -9.26
C GLY A 43 -4.28 -15.50 -9.14
N TRP A 44 -4.14 -14.73 -10.21
CA TRP A 44 -3.54 -13.40 -10.17
C TRP A 44 -4.60 -12.33 -9.94
N VAL A 45 -4.33 -11.41 -9.05
CA VAL A 45 -5.22 -10.26 -8.77
C VAL A 45 -4.37 -9.00 -8.71
N GLU A 46 -4.74 -8.01 -9.50
CA GLU A 46 -4.02 -6.75 -9.63
C GLU A 46 -4.99 -5.57 -9.63
N HIS A 47 -4.50 -4.40 -9.20
CA HIS A 47 -5.20 -3.13 -9.30
C HIS A 47 -4.32 -2.10 -9.99
N ASP A 48 -4.96 -1.17 -10.73
CA ASP A 48 -4.29 0.04 -11.18
C ASP A 48 -4.15 1.02 -10.00
N ALA A 49 -2.91 1.32 -9.61
CA ALA A 49 -2.64 2.22 -8.49
C ALA A 49 -3.06 3.67 -8.78
N ASP A 50 -3.02 4.11 -10.04
CA ASP A 50 -3.51 5.43 -10.42
C ASP A 50 -5.04 5.49 -10.43
N GLU A 51 -5.74 4.38 -10.73
CA GLU A 51 -7.19 4.30 -10.57
C GLU A 51 -7.60 4.32 -9.09
N ILE A 52 -6.85 3.64 -8.20
CA ILE A 52 -7.06 3.76 -6.74
C ILE A 52 -6.92 5.22 -6.30
N TRP A 53 -5.90 5.93 -6.78
CA TRP A 53 -5.72 7.34 -6.44
C TRP A 53 -6.84 8.23 -7.00
N SER A 54 -7.19 8.10 -8.27
CA SER A 54 -8.22 8.93 -8.91
C SER A 54 -9.59 8.72 -8.25
N THR A 55 -9.97 7.47 -7.98
CA THR A 55 -11.22 7.16 -7.28
C THR A 55 -11.21 7.65 -5.83
N MET A 56 -10.05 7.63 -5.15
CA MET A 56 -9.92 8.22 -3.82
C MET A 56 -10.16 9.73 -3.85
N CYS A 57 -9.61 10.46 -4.83
CA CYS A 57 -9.87 11.87 -5.02
C CYS A 57 -11.37 12.16 -5.25
N GLU A 58 -12.03 11.34 -6.06
CA GLU A 58 -13.46 11.49 -6.33
C GLU A 58 -14.31 11.28 -5.08
N VAL A 59 -14.01 10.27 -4.24
CA VAL A 59 -14.79 10.05 -3.02
C VAL A 59 -14.51 11.10 -1.96
N MET A 60 -13.29 11.63 -1.86
CA MET A 60 -12.98 12.78 -0.99
C MET A 60 -13.83 14.00 -1.38
N LYS A 61 -13.84 14.34 -2.67
CA LYS A 61 -14.64 15.44 -3.22
C LYS A 61 -16.14 15.19 -2.97
N GLY A 62 -16.64 14.00 -3.30
CA GLY A 62 -18.04 13.65 -3.11
C GLY A 62 -18.51 13.68 -1.65
N ALA A 63 -17.65 13.34 -0.70
CA ALA A 63 -17.97 13.43 0.72
C ALA A 63 -18.05 14.89 1.19
N LEU A 64 -17.18 15.78 0.70
CA LEU A 64 -17.24 17.23 0.96
C LEU A 64 -18.51 17.84 0.37
N GLU A 65 -18.82 17.57 -0.89
CA GLU A 65 -20.03 18.06 -1.56
C GLU A 65 -21.31 17.65 -0.81
N LYS A 66 -21.41 16.39 -0.38
CA LYS A 66 -22.57 15.88 0.36
C LYS A 66 -22.72 16.48 1.76
N SER A 67 -21.61 16.85 2.39
CA SER A 67 -21.61 17.49 3.71
C SER A 67 -21.78 19.01 3.66
N GLY A 68 -21.64 19.62 2.48
CA GLY A 68 -21.61 21.09 2.32
C GLY A 68 -20.36 21.74 2.93
N LEU A 69 -19.27 20.96 3.09
CA LEU A 69 -18.02 21.41 3.68
C LEU A 69 -16.96 21.67 2.61
N GLU A 70 -16.04 22.55 2.95
CA GLU A 70 -14.83 22.80 2.16
C GLU A 70 -13.63 22.00 2.72
N ALA A 71 -12.61 21.78 1.89
CA ALA A 71 -11.38 21.10 2.34
C ALA A 71 -10.69 21.82 3.51
N SER A 72 -10.87 23.13 3.64
CA SER A 72 -10.36 23.95 4.73
C SER A 72 -11.00 23.64 6.09
N ASP A 73 -12.17 23.03 6.12
CA ASP A 73 -12.88 22.63 7.34
C ASP A 73 -12.32 21.32 7.93
N ILE A 74 -11.56 20.54 7.14
CA ILE A 74 -10.99 19.28 7.56
C ILE A 74 -9.71 19.52 8.36
N ALA A 75 -9.73 19.10 9.62
CA ALA A 75 -8.61 19.23 10.56
C ALA A 75 -7.53 18.17 10.33
N ALA A 76 -7.94 16.95 10.00
CA ALA A 76 -7.04 15.82 9.80
C ALA A 76 -7.66 14.76 8.87
N ILE A 77 -6.79 13.95 8.26
CA ILE A 77 -7.18 12.78 7.47
C ILE A 77 -6.58 11.55 8.12
N GLY A 78 -7.42 10.53 8.39
CA GLY A 78 -6.99 9.20 8.77
C GLY A 78 -7.13 8.25 7.59
N ILE A 79 -6.19 7.31 7.42
CA ILE A 79 -6.19 6.36 6.31
C ILE A 79 -6.23 4.95 6.86
N THR A 80 -7.15 4.13 6.36
CA THR A 80 -7.13 2.67 6.46
C THR A 80 -7.13 2.07 5.05
N ASN A 81 -6.59 0.86 4.88
CA ASN A 81 -6.36 0.31 3.56
C ASN A 81 -6.42 -1.22 3.53
N GLN A 82 -6.56 -1.77 2.34
CA GLN A 82 -6.23 -3.15 2.03
C GLN A 82 -4.73 -3.36 2.29
N ARG A 83 -4.39 -4.04 3.38
CA ARG A 83 -2.98 -4.29 3.74
C ARG A 83 -2.32 -5.24 2.75
N GLU A 84 -1.00 -5.36 2.79
CA GLU A 84 -0.15 -6.26 1.99
C GLU A 84 -0.15 -6.00 0.47
N THR A 85 -1.15 -5.33 -0.08
CA THR A 85 -1.15 -4.90 -1.48
C THR A 85 0.02 -3.95 -1.71
N ALA A 86 0.87 -4.28 -2.68
CA ALA A 86 2.15 -3.60 -2.90
C ALA A 86 2.17 -2.80 -4.21
N VAL A 87 2.63 -1.57 -4.13
CA VAL A 87 2.89 -0.67 -5.26
C VAL A 87 4.38 -0.37 -5.31
N VAL A 88 4.97 -0.39 -6.51
CA VAL A 88 6.32 0.11 -6.79
C VAL A 88 6.21 1.22 -7.81
N TRP A 89 6.83 2.37 -7.53
CA TRP A 89 6.75 3.52 -8.44
C TRP A 89 8.07 4.29 -8.52
N ASP A 90 8.20 5.05 -9.58
CA ASP A 90 9.30 5.98 -9.79
C ASP A 90 9.10 7.23 -8.92
N LYS A 91 10.05 7.51 -8.02
CA LYS A 91 9.97 8.65 -7.10
C LYS A 91 10.02 10.01 -7.79
N ASN A 92 10.61 10.08 -8.99
CA ASN A 92 10.81 11.33 -9.72
C ASN A 92 9.56 11.69 -10.57
N THR A 93 8.90 10.67 -11.14
CA THR A 93 7.73 10.87 -12.01
C THR A 93 6.40 10.59 -11.32
N GLY A 94 6.43 9.84 -10.22
CA GLY A 94 5.23 9.39 -9.51
C GLY A 94 4.43 8.33 -10.25
N ARG A 95 5.03 7.66 -11.26
CA ARG A 95 4.34 6.64 -12.06
C ARG A 95 4.62 5.25 -11.52
N PRO A 96 3.58 4.43 -11.27
CA PRO A 96 3.76 3.02 -10.98
C PRO A 96 4.49 2.31 -12.13
N VAL A 97 5.40 1.39 -11.79
CA VAL A 97 6.13 0.60 -12.80
C VAL A 97 5.37 -0.66 -13.21
N TYR A 98 4.39 -1.04 -12.42
CA TYR A 98 3.50 -2.18 -12.62
C TYR A 98 2.20 -1.96 -11.82
N ASN A 99 1.15 -2.71 -12.13
CA ASN A 99 -0.06 -2.74 -11.33
C ASN A 99 0.25 -3.09 -9.87
N ALA A 100 -0.55 -2.57 -8.94
CA ALA A 100 -0.50 -3.00 -7.55
C ALA A 100 -0.86 -4.49 -7.45
N ILE A 101 0.06 -5.31 -6.92
CA ILE A 101 -0.21 -6.72 -6.70
C ILE A 101 -1.00 -6.88 -5.40
N VAL A 102 -2.22 -7.39 -5.52
CA VAL A 102 -3.19 -7.47 -4.44
C VAL A 102 -2.82 -8.58 -3.44
N TRP A 103 -3.20 -8.41 -2.18
CA TRP A 103 -2.97 -9.38 -1.12
C TRP A 103 -3.51 -10.80 -1.45
N GLN A 104 -4.59 -10.91 -2.22
CA GLN A 104 -5.19 -12.16 -2.67
C GLN A 104 -4.40 -12.86 -3.77
N SER A 105 -3.50 -12.15 -4.48
CA SER A 105 -2.80 -12.68 -5.65
C SER A 105 -1.84 -13.80 -5.28
N ARG A 106 -1.90 -14.89 -6.04
CA ARG A 106 -0.99 -16.04 -5.89
C ARG A 106 0.21 -16.01 -6.85
N GLN A 107 0.37 -14.92 -7.63
CA GLN A 107 1.43 -14.82 -8.65
C GLN A 107 2.86 -14.91 -8.08
N THR A 108 3.04 -14.74 -6.78
CA THR A 108 4.34 -14.79 -6.11
C THR A 108 4.53 -16.08 -5.28
N ALA A 109 3.68 -17.09 -5.47
CA ALA A 109 3.71 -18.32 -4.70
C ALA A 109 5.06 -19.07 -4.83
N ASP A 110 5.64 -19.08 -6.03
CA ASP A 110 6.93 -19.74 -6.28
C ASP A 110 8.06 -19.07 -5.49
N ILE A 111 8.07 -17.73 -5.40
CA ILE A 111 9.04 -17.00 -4.59
C ILE A 111 8.91 -17.36 -3.11
N ALA A 112 7.68 -17.46 -2.62
CA ALA A 112 7.43 -17.87 -1.23
C ALA A 112 7.89 -19.31 -0.98
N ASN A 113 7.67 -20.23 -1.92
CA ASN A 113 8.10 -21.62 -1.83
C ASN A 113 9.63 -21.74 -1.87
N ASP A 114 10.31 -20.98 -2.73
CA ASP A 114 11.77 -20.93 -2.79
C ASP A 114 12.40 -20.46 -1.46
N LEU A 115 11.84 -19.46 -0.82
CA LEU A 115 12.30 -19.00 0.49
C LEU A 115 12.10 -20.07 1.57
N LYS A 116 10.98 -20.79 1.55
CA LYS A 116 10.73 -21.93 2.45
C LYS A 116 11.71 -23.07 2.22
N ALA A 117 11.97 -23.43 0.96
CA ALA A 117 12.92 -24.47 0.58
C ALA A 117 14.35 -24.15 1.03
N LYS A 118 14.70 -22.87 1.14
CA LYS A 118 15.98 -22.41 1.72
C LYS A 118 16.04 -22.50 3.25
N GLY A 119 14.99 -22.99 3.91
CA GLY A 119 14.93 -23.12 5.38
C GLY A 119 14.70 -21.82 6.15
N LEU A 120 14.24 -20.76 5.49
CA LEU A 120 14.13 -19.43 6.09
C LEU A 120 12.85 -19.21 6.93
N THR A 121 11.94 -20.18 6.97
CA THR A 121 10.62 -20.05 7.60
C THR A 121 10.70 -19.59 9.06
N GLU A 122 11.60 -20.22 9.84
CA GLU A 122 11.70 -19.91 11.27
C GLU A 122 12.27 -18.51 11.50
N GLU A 123 13.29 -18.10 10.73
CA GLU A 123 13.86 -16.76 10.85
C GLU A 123 12.84 -15.66 10.54
N PHE A 124 12.09 -15.81 9.42
CA PHE A 124 11.00 -14.88 9.10
C PHE A 124 9.97 -14.83 10.22
N LYS A 125 9.54 -15.98 10.75
CA LYS A 125 8.57 -16.06 11.83
C LYS A 125 9.04 -15.37 13.10
N GLN A 126 10.29 -15.56 13.49
CA GLN A 126 10.86 -14.94 14.69
C GLN A 126 10.96 -13.42 14.59
N LYS A 127 11.29 -12.89 13.41
CA LYS A 127 11.48 -11.46 13.17
C LYS A 127 10.18 -10.73 12.89
N THR A 128 9.26 -11.36 12.13
CA THR A 128 8.04 -10.72 11.63
C THR A 128 6.76 -11.20 12.30
N GLY A 129 6.79 -12.35 12.97
CA GLY A 129 5.59 -13.04 13.46
C GLY A 129 4.79 -13.75 12.35
N LEU A 130 5.24 -13.69 11.09
CA LEU A 130 4.53 -14.19 9.92
C LEU A 130 5.14 -15.49 9.39
N THR A 131 4.30 -16.32 8.78
CA THR A 131 4.76 -17.40 7.90
C THR A 131 5.09 -16.83 6.52
N ILE A 132 6.06 -17.41 5.80
CA ILE A 132 6.36 -16.98 4.42
C ILE A 132 5.19 -17.39 3.52
N ASP A 133 4.55 -16.41 2.87
CA ASP A 133 3.46 -16.64 1.91
C ASP A 133 3.39 -15.52 0.86
N ALA A 134 2.81 -15.85 -0.30
CA ALA A 134 2.50 -14.91 -1.38
C ALA A 134 1.55 -13.78 -0.94
N TYR A 135 0.84 -13.97 0.16
CA TYR A 135 -0.06 -13.02 0.77
C TYR A 135 0.62 -11.67 1.08
N PHE A 136 1.88 -11.70 1.55
CA PHE A 136 2.58 -10.55 2.08
C PHE A 136 3.34 -9.74 1.02
N SER A 137 3.64 -8.47 1.32
CA SER A 137 4.15 -7.50 0.35
C SER A 137 5.53 -7.85 -0.23
N GLY A 138 6.44 -8.37 0.58
CA GLY A 138 7.84 -8.57 0.18
C GLY A 138 8.01 -9.44 -1.05
N THR A 139 7.26 -10.55 -1.15
CA THR A 139 7.31 -11.43 -2.34
C THR A 139 6.79 -10.72 -3.60
N LYS A 140 5.84 -9.78 -3.45
CA LYS A 140 5.26 -9.01 -4.56
C LYS A 140 6.28 -8.02 -5.13
N ILE A 141 7.00 -7.33 -4.25
CA ILE A 141 8.08 -6.42 -4.64
C ILE A 141 9.19 -7.22 -5.33
N THR A 142 9.61 -8.37 -4.76
CA THR A 142 10.58 -9.28 -5.37
C THR A 142 10.15 -9.67 -6.78
N TRP A 143 8.86 -10.00 -6.96
CA TRP A 143 8.31 -10.40 -8.25
C TRP A 143 8.39 -9.25 -9.28
N ILE A 144 8.00 -8.03 -8.90
CA ILE A 144 8.08 -6.84 -9.77
C ILE A 144 9.53 -6.61 -10.20
N LEU A 145 10.48 -6.62 -9.25
CA LEU A 145 11.89 -6.39 -9.53
C LEU A 145 12.53 -7.47 -10.40
N LYS A 146 11.96 -8.69 -10.43
CA LYS A 146 12.45 -9.80 -11.28
C LYS A 146 11.82 -9.83 -12.67
N ASN A 147 10.56 -9.42 -12.80
CA ASN A 147 9.77 -9.69 -14.00
C ASN A 147 9.45 -8.44 -14.83
N VAL A 148 9.58 -7.24 -14.26
CA VAL A 148 9.36 -5.98 -14.99
C VAL A 148 10.72 -5.44 -15.44
N GLU A 149 10.89 -5.27 -16.75
CA GLU A 149 12.15 -4.88 -17.37
C GLU A 149 12.69 -3.56 -16.80
N GLY A 150 13.99 -3.51 -16.53
CA GLY A 150 14.69 -2.33 -16.05
C GLY A 150 14.44 -1.95 -14.59
N THR A 151 13.46 -2.56 -13.90
CA THR A 151 13.11 -2.18 -12.53
C THR A 151 14.21 -2.52 -11.53
N ARG A 152 14.92 -3.63 -11.70
CA ARG A 152 16.01 -4.03 -10.81
C ARG A 152 17.10 -2.95 -10.75
N ALA A 153 17.64 -2.57 -11.88
CA ALA A 153 18.71 -1.56 -11.97
C ALA A 153 18.27 -0.19 -11.43
N ARG A 154 17.01 0.20 -11.71
CA ARG A 154 16.44 1.45 -11.21
C ARG A 154 16.21 1.44 -9.70
N ALA A 155 15.81 0.29 -9.13
CA ALA A 155 15.66 0.14 -7.69
C ALA A 155 17.02 0.23 -6.98
N GLU A 156 18.05 -0.43 -7.53
CA GLU A 156 19.43 -0.36 -7.01
C GLU A 156 20.04 1.04 -7.13
N ALA A 157 19.65 1.81 -8.15
CA ALA A 157 20.00 3.23 -8.29
C ALA A 157 19.22 4.16 -7.34
N GLY A 158 18.21 3.61 -6.62
CA GLY A 158 17.36 4.37 -5.72
C GLY A 158 16.32 5.25 -6.43
N ASP A 159 15.98 4.98 -7.69
CA ASP A 159 14.95 5.70 -8.44
C ASP A 159 13.53 5.18 -8.16
N LEU A 160 13.42 3.93 -7.72
CA LEU A 160 12.15 3.31 -7.38
C LEU A 160 11.97 3.25 -5.87
N ILE A 161 10.75 3.50 -5.44
CA ILE A 161 10.31 3.32 -4.07
C ILE A 161 9.08 2.41 -4.05
N PHE A 162 8.80 1.81 -2.91
CA PHE A 162 7.62 0.97 -2.74
C PHE A 162 6.77 1.42 -1.56
N GLY A 163 5.52 0.98 -1.56
CA GLY A 163 4.63 1.13 -0.41
C GLY A 163 3.46 0.16 -0.46
N THR A 164 2.82 0.02 0.67
CA THR A 164 1.45 -0.43 0.76
C THR A 164 0.52 0.73 0.37
N ILE A 165 -0.78 0.49 0.27
CA ILE A 165 -1.72 1.49 -0.27
C ILE A 165 -1.78 2.77 0.59
N ASP A 166 -1.60 2.67 1.90
CA ASP A 166 -1.46 3.84 2.78
C ASP A 166 -0.30 4.74 2.35
N THR A 167 0.89 4.16 2.15
CA THR A 167 2.08 4.90 1.70
C THR A 167 1.86 5.55 0.33
N TRP A 168 1.26 4.82 -0.61
CA TRP A 168 0.90 5.36 -1.93
C TRP A 168 -0.02 6.57 -1.81
N LEU A 169 -1.09 6.48 -1.02
CA LEU A 169 -2.03 7.57 -0.81
C LEU A 169 -1.39 8.77 -0.11
N ILE A 170 -0.58 8.53 0.95
CA ILE A 170 0.14 9.61 1.64
C ILE A 170 1.11 10.31 0.68
N TRP A 171 1.84 9.54 -0.12
CA TRP A 171 2.78 10.10 -1.08
C TRP A 171 2.06 10.97 -2.12
N LYS A 172 0.93 10.52 -2.66
CA LYS A 172 0.10 11.28 -3.61
C LYS A 172 -0.52 12.53 -2.94
N LEU A 173 -1.09 12.41 -1.75
CA LEU A 173 -1.70 13.52 -0.99
C LEU A 173 -0.70 14.62 -0.63
N THR A 174 0.56 14.26 -0.41
CA THR A 174 1.62 15.19 -0.03
C THR A 174 2.43 15.71 -1.23
N GLY A 175 2.09 15.32 -2.46
CA GLY A 175 2.83 15.69 -3.66
C GLY A 175 4.27 15.17 -3.64
N GLY A 176 4.48 13.95 -3.16
CA GLY A 176 5.79 13.28 -3.08
C GLY A 176 6.66 13.70 -1.89
N LYS A 177 6.16 14.51 -0.97
CA LYS A 177 6.96 15.02 0.17
C LYS A 177 7.08 14.02 1.33
N ALA A 178 6.13 13.09 1.48
CA ALA A 178 6.15 12.09 2.55
C ALA A 178 6.09 10.68 1.97
N HIS A 179 7.08 9.85 2.32
CA HIS A 179 7.15 8.42 2.02
C HIS A 179 7.22 7.66 3.34
N VAL A 180 6.07 7.40 3.93
CA VAL A 180 5.94 6.84 5.27
C VAL A 180 4.84 5.79 5.32
N THR A 181 4.92 4.90 6.31
CA THR A 181 3.88 3.94 6.66
C THR A 181 3.77 3.86 8.19
N ASP A 182 2.83 3.07 8.68
CA ASP A 182 2.69 2.77 10.10
C ASP A 182 3.19 1.35 10.44
N TYR A 183 3.25 1.03 11.73
CA TYR A 183 3.67 -0.29 12.20
C TYR A 183 2.71 -1.40 11.77
N SER A 184 1.41 -1.12 11.66
CA SER A 184 0.42 -2.10 11.26
C SER A 184 0.60 -2.54 9.80
N ASN A 185 0.88 -1.60 8.89
CA ASN A 185 1.18 -1.91 7.50
C ASN A 185 2.60 -2.48 7.34
N ALA A 186 3.62 -1.88 7.96
CA ALA A 186 4.99 -2.34 7.88
C ALA A 186 5.14 -3.80 8.35
N SER A 187 4.46 -4.20 9.43
CA SER A 187 4.49 -5.56 9.97
C SER A 187 3.96 -6.63 9.00
N ARG A 188 3.24 -6.22 7.94
CA ARG A 188 2.65 -7.13 6.94
C ARG A 188 3.49 -7.30 5.68
N THR A 189 4.72 -6.80 5.68
CA THR A 189 5.56 -6.77 4.49
C THR A 189 6.51 -7.95 4.33
N LEU A 190 6.75 -8.77 5.35
CA LEU A 190 7.86 -9.74 5.48
C LEU A 190 9.25 -9.09 5.53
N MET A 191 9.35 -7.77 5.65
CA MET A 191 10.62 -7.04 5.65
C MET A 191 10.86 -6.27 6.95
N TYR A 192 9.81 -6.13 7.77
CA TYR A 192 9.85 -5.34 9.01
C TYR A 192 10.02 -6.24 10.23
N ASN A 193 11.05 -5.96 11.03
CA ASN A 193 11.30 -6.65 12.30
C ASN A 193 10.42 -6.01 13.39
N ILE A 194 9.41 -6.76 13.85
CA ILE A 194 8.44 -6.27 14.85
C ILE A 194 8.98 -6.18 16.27
N LYS A 195 10.15 -6.79 16.54
CA LYS A 195 10.81 -6.72 17.85
C LYS A 195 11.72 -5.50 17.93
N GLU A 196 12.43 -5.20 16.84
CA GLU A 196 13.37 -4.09 16.75
C GLU A 196 12.73 -2.81 16.20
N LEU A 197 11.49 -2.90 15.71
CA LEU A 197 10.70 -1.82 15.12
C LEU A 197 11.45 -1.09 13.98
N LYS A 198 12.07 -1.88 13.08
CA LYS A 198 12.82 -1.37 11.92
C LYS A 198 12.75 -2.31 10.72
N TRP A 199 13.07 -1.81 9.55
CA TRP A 199 13.34 -2.63 8.37
C TRP A 199 14.56 -3.52 8.65
N ASP A 200 14.45 -4.83 8.33
CA ASP A 200 15.47 -5.82 8.65
C ASP A 200 16.32 -6.13 7.42
N ASP A 201 17.62 -5.85 7.52
CA ASP A 201 18.55 -6.00 6.41
C ASP A 201 18.66 -7.43 5.89
N ALA A 202 18.57 -8.42 6.78
CA ALA A 202 18.63 -9.84 6.36
C ALA A 202 17.36 -10.21 5.58
N LEU A 203 16.16 -9.79 6.06
CA LEU A 203 14.91 -10.05 5.38
C LEU A 203 14.86 -9.37 4.01
N LEU A 204 15.32 -8.10 3.91
CA LEU A 204 15.48 -7.39 2.65
C LEU A 204 16.42 -8.13 1.71
N GLY A 205 17.56 -8.62 2.22
CA GLY A 205 18.54 -9.41 1.46
C GLY A 205 17.96 -10.71 0.92
N TYR A 206 17.23 -11.48 1.72
CA TYR A 206 16.58 -12.73 1.28
C TYR A 206 15.53 -12.50 0.19
N LEU A 207 14.79 -11.40 0.29
CA LEU A 207 13.80 -10.99 -0.70
C LEU A 207 14.45 -10.29 -1.91
N GLY A 208 15.73 -9.91 -1.82
CA GLY A 208 16.42 -9.15 -2.85
C GLY A 208 15.81 -7.77 -3.08
N VAL A 209 15.33 -7.13 -2.03
CA VAL A 209 14.81 -5.76 -2.07
C VAL A 209 15.93 -4.80 -1.63
N PRO A 210 16.34 -3.84 -2.47
CA PRO A 210 17.32 -2.82 -2.10
C PRO A 210 16.84 -1.96 -0.92
N LYS A 211 17.82 -1.40 -0.16
CA LYS A 211 17.54 -0.47 0.95
C LYS A 211 17.08 0.90 0.46
#